data_05bf214b6c5fecffa876aae5d0ebac66
#
_entry.id   05bf214b6c5fecffa876aae5d0ebac66
#
_cell.length_a   1.000
_cell.length_b   1.000
_cell.length_c   1.000
_cell.angle_alpha   90.00
_cell.angle_beta   90.00
_cell.angle_gamma   90.00
#
_symmetry.space_group_name_H-M   'P 1'
#
loop_
_entity.id
_entity.type
_entity.pdbx_description
1 polymer ?
#
loop_
_entity_poly.entity_id
_entity_poly.type
_entity_poly.pdbx_seq_one_letter_code
_entity_poly.pdbx_strand_id
1 'polypeptide(L)'
;RSFSQQVQVMKRNGALDFVALDPLGRRAMTIQWQGDQIQATMAPWLPPDLTAQMMMAHFALIYWSGTALSDAFIGDDVIIDDRPGSRRLLQGGRTVIEIIYDPSRELAWNGKARMLNLLLDYKLSVQSKVLP
;
A
#
# COMPACT_ATOMS: atom_id res chain seq x y z
N ARG A 1 -6.67 15.74 1.87
CA ARG A 1 -7.05 15.10 0.61
C ARG A 1 -7.42 13.65 0.86
N SER A 2 -8.28 13.12 0.03
CA SER A 2 -8.69 11.72 0.11
C SER A 2 -8.56 11.06 -1.25
N PHE A 3 -8.07 9.82 -1.25
CA PHE A 3 -7.91 9.01 -2.45
C PHE A 3 -8.60 7.67 -2.21
N SER A 4 -9.22 7.12 -3.26
CA SER A 4 -9.81 5.79 -3.23
C SER A 4 -9.32 4.99 -4.42
N GLN A 5 -8.96 3.72 -4.17
CA GLN A 5 -8.49 2.83 -5.21
C GLN A 5 -9.08 1.45 -5.02
N GLN A 6 -9.34 0.77 -6.12
CA GLN A 6 -9.59 -0.65 -6.16
C GLN A 6 -8.34 -1.34 -6.69
N VAL A 7 -7.90 -2.39 -6.00
CA VAL A 7 -6.69 -3.11 -6.37
C VAL A 7 -7.03 -4.55 -6.68
N GLN A 8 -6.64 -4.99 -7.86
CA GLN A 8 -6.73 -6.39 -8.27
C GLN A 8 -5.33 -6.99 -8.18
N VAL A 9 -5.22 -8.15 -7.53
CA VAL A 9 -3.96 -8.84 -7.33
C VAL A 9 -4.02 -10.17 -8.06
N MET A 10 -3.02 -10.43 -8.92
CA MET A 10 -2.89 -11.69 -9.63
C MET A 10 -1.54 -12.31 -9.35
N LYS A 11 -1.53 -13.63 -9.11
CA LYS A 11 -0.30 -14.41 -8.97
C LYS A 11 -0.04 -15.14 -10.28
N ARG A 12 1.17 -14.98 -10.82
CA ARG A 12 1.59 -15.69 -12.04
C ARG A 12 3.02 -16.16 -11.90
N ASN A 13 3.24 -17.48 -11.90
CA ASN A 13 4.58 -18.12 -11.97
C ASN A 13 5.61 -17.43 -11.05
N GLY A 14 5.26 -17.22 -9.78
CA GLY A 14 6.16 -16.58 -8.82
C GLY A 14 6.20 -15.06 -8.87
N ALA A 15 5.40 -14.45 -9.75
CA ALA A 15 5.27 -13.01 -9.82
C ALA A 15 3.92 -12.56 -9.26
N LEU A 16 3.88 -11.32 -8.76
CA LEU A 16 2.66 -10.66 -8.33
C LEU A 16 2.40 -9.46 -9.23
N ASP A 17 1.18 -9.38 -9.75
CA ASP A 17 0.73 -8.22 -10.51
C ASP A 17 -0.34 -7.50 -9.70
N PHE A 18 -0.15 -6.20 -9.52
CA PHE A 18 -1.12 -5.32 -8.90
C PHE A 18 -1.65 -4.37 -9.95
N VAL A 19 -2.97 -4.29 -10.06
CA VAL A 19 -3.61 -3.32 -10.94
C VAL A 19 -4.48 -2.43 -10.07
N ALA A 20 -4.16 -1.15 -10.02
CA ALA A 20 -4.95 -0.16 -9.30
C ALA A 20 -5.91 0.52 -10.27
N LEU A 21 -7.19 0.55 -9.90
CA LEU A 21 -8.25 1.16 -10.69
C LEU A 21 -8.77 2.39 -9.94
N ASP A 22 -9.11 3.43 -10.69
CA ASP A 22 -9.80 4.58 -10.11
C ASP A 22 -11.28 4.26 -9.86
N PRO A 23 -12.05 5.17 -9.22
CA PRO A 23 -13.47 4.91 -8.97
C PRO A 23 -14.32 4.68 -10.23
N LEU A 24 -13.84 5.11 -11.39
CA LEU A 24 -14.52 4.90 -12.67
C LEU A 24 -14.08 3.60 -13.36
N GLY A 25 -13.24 2.80 -12.72
CA GLY A 25 -12.74 1.55 -13.28
C GLY A 25 -11.59 1.71 -14.26
N ARG A 26 -11.00 2.91 -14.40
CA ARG A 26 -9.86 3.10 -15.29
C ARG A 26 -8.58 2.63 -14.60
N ARG A 27 -7.70 2.03 -15.38
CA ARG A 27 -6.41 1.57 -14.88
C ARG A 27 -5.52 2.77 -14.57
N ALA A 28 -5.29 3.01 -13.28
CA ALA A 28 -4.46 4.10 -12.82
C ALA A 28 -2.99 3.71 -12.75
N MET A 29 -2.71 2.47 -12.35
CA MET A 29 -1.35 2.00 -12.16
C MET A 29 -1.29 0.49 -12.26
N THR A 30 -0.17 -0.03 -12.78
CA THR A 30 0.17 -1.44 -12.74
C THR A 30 1.52 -1.61 -12.09
N ILE A 31 1.61 -2.51 -11.12
CA ILE A 31 2.87 -2.89 -10.49
C ILE A 31 3.10 -4.37 -10.75
N GLN A 32 4.27 -4.71 -11.28
CA GLN A 32 4.71 -6.08 -11.44
C GLN A 32 5.87 -6.33 -10.48
N TRP A 33 5.74 -7.36 -9.65
CA TRP A 33 6.74 -7.70 -8.66
C TRP A 33 7.19 -9.13 -8.90
N GLN A 34 8.46 -9.29 -9.28
CA GLN A 34 9.06 -10.59 -9.53
C GLN A 34 10.43 -10.65 -8.85
N GLY A 35 10.56 -11.53 -7.84
CA GLY A 35 11.77 -11.60 -7.04
C GLY A 35 12.03 -10.28 -6.31
N ASP A 36 13.19 -9.70 -6.56
CA ASP A 36 13.58 -8.39 -6.03
C ASP A 36 13.34 -7.25 -7.02
N GLN A 37 12.75 -7.56 -8.19
CA GLN A 37 12.49 -6.56 -9.22
C GLN A 37 11.04 -6.08 -9.15
N ILE A 38 10.87 -4.77 -9.18
CA ILE A 38 9.57 -4.11 -9.18
C ILE A 38 9.51 -3.16 -10.36
N GLN A 39 8.48 -3.30 -11.18
CA GLN A 39 8.22 -2.39 -12.28
C GLN A 39 6.84 -1.78 -12.10
N ALA A 40 6.73 -0.47 -12.31
CA ALA A 40 5.46 0.23 -12.19
C ALA A 40 5.20 1.05 -13.43
N THR A 41 3.96 1.03 -13.89
CA THR A 41 3.48 1.86 -15.00
C THR A 41 2.35 2.72 -14.48
N MET A 42 2.44 4.03 -14.69
CA MET A 42 1.45 5.01 -14.23
C MET A 42 0.68 5.57 -15.42
N ALA A 43 -0.62 5.77 -15.24
CA ALA A 43 -1.43 6.44 -16.26
C ALA A 43 -1.01 7.91 -16.39
N PRO A 44 -0.95 8.45 -17.62
CA PRO A 44 -0.50 9.84 -17.82
C PRO A 44 -1.46 10.89 -17.29
N TRP A 45 -2.71 10.52 -17.02
CA TRP A 45 -3.73 11.45 -16.51
C TRP A 45 -3.71 11.59 -14.99
N LEU A 46 -2.84 10.84 -14.27
CA LEU A 46 -2.72 10.97 -12.82
C LEU A 46 -2.08 12.31 -12.43
N PRO A 47 -2.41 12.83 -11.23
CA PRO A 47 -1.75 14.04 -10.73
C PRO A 47 -0.23 13.91 -10.72
N PRO A 48 0.52 14.95 -11.12
CA PRO A 48 1.99 14.87 -11.19
C PRO A 48 2.68 14.63 -9.85
N ASP A 49 2.05 14.99 -8.75
CA ASP A 49 2.59 14.75 -7.40
C ASP A 49 2.40 13.31 -6.93
N LEU A 50 1.65 12.50 -7.66
CA LEU A 50 1.42 11.09 -7.36
C LEU A 50 2.41 10.25 -8.15
N THR A 51 3.59 9.99 -7.57
CA THR A 51 4.66 9.27 -8.24
C THR A 51 4.52 7.75 -8.08
N ALA A 52 5.17 7.00 -8.97
CA ALA A 52 5.24 5.54 -8.86
C ALA A 52 5.92 5.10 -7.56
N GLN A 53 6.97 5.80 -7.13
CA GLN A 53 7.66 5.50 -5.87
C GLN A 53 6.74 5.68 -4.68
N MET A 54 5.96 6.73 -4.65
CA MET A 54 5.00 7.01 -3.58
C MET A 54 3.94 5.92 -3.52
N MET A 55 3.41 5.51 -4.67
CA MET A 55 2.40 4.44 -4.72
C MET A 55 2.97 3.09 -4.31
N MET A 56 4.19 2.77 -4.72
CA MET A 56 4.85 1.54 -4.27
C MET A 56 5.08 1.54 -2.77
N ALA A 57 5.46 2.69 -2.20
CA ALA A 57 5.60 2.82 -0.75
C ALA A 57 4.27 2.58 -0.03
N HIS A 58 3.17 3.10 -0.55
CA HIS A 58 1.84 2.83 -0.01
C HIS A 58 1.52 1.33 0.00
N PHE A 59 1.78 0.63 -1.10
CA PHE A 59 1.54 -0.82 -1.18
C PHE A 59 2.41 -1.58 -0.19
N ALA A 60 3.69 -1.23 -0.07
CA ALA A 60 4.57 -1.87 0.90
C ALA A 60 4.05 -1.68 2.33
N LEU A 61 3.64 -0.46 2.68
CA LEU A 61 3.10 -0.16 4.01
C LEU A 61 1.82 -0.95 4.32
N ILE A 62 0.98 -1.16 3.33
CA ILE A 62 -0.29 -1.86 3.51
C ILE A 62 -0.09 -3.37 3.55
N TYR A 63 0.71 -3.93 2.63
CA TYR A 63 0.71 -5.38 2.37
C TYR A 63 1.92 -6.14 2.92
N TRP A 64 3.08 -5.49 3.12
CA TRP A 64 4.26 -6.19 3.58
C TRP A 64 4.12 -6.61 5.05
N SER A 65 4.82 -7.68 5.44
CA SER A 65 4.88 -8.08 6.84
C SER A 65 5.58 -7.01 7.67
N GLY A 66 5.26 -6.97 8.96
CA GLY A 66 5.93 -6.03 9.88
C GLY A 66 7.44 -6.26 9.93
N THR A 67 7.88 -7.52 9.85
CA THR A 67 9.30 -7.86 9.83
C THR A 67 9.99 -7.29 8.59
N ALA A 68 9.39 -7.46 7.41
CA ALA A 68 9.97 -6.95 6.17
C ALA A 68 10.07 -5.42 6.20
N LEU A 69 9.04 -4.74 6.71
CA LEU A 69 9.05 -3.28 6.83
C LEU A 69 10.10 -2.81 7.84
N SER A 70 10.18 -3.48 9.00
CA SER A 70 11.17 -3.13 10.03
C SER A 70 12.58 -3.28 9.51
N ASP A 71 12.85 -4.33 8.74
CA ASP A 71 14.16 -4.55 8.11
C ASP A 71 14.50 -3.43 7.12
N ALA A 72 13.51 -2.93 6.38
CA ALA A 72 13.73 -1.85 5.43
C ALA A 72 14.07 -0.52 6.10
N PHE A 73 13.70 -0.34 7.37
CA PHE A 73 13.95 0.88 8.14
C PHE A 73 15.05 0.74 9.18
N ILE A 74 15.88 -0.32 9.10
CA ILE A 74 17.01 -0.49 10.02
C ILE A 74 17.92 0.74 9.95
N GLY A 75 18.22 1.31 11.12
CA GLY A 75 19.05 2.51 11.23
C GLY A 75 18.25 3.82 11.24
N ASP A 76 16.99 3.79 10.88
CA ASP A 76 16.11 4.93 10.98
C ASP A 76 15.37 4.91 12.32
N ASP A 77 14.91 6.08 12.80
CA ASP A 77 14.11 6.17 14.01
C ASP A 77 12.64 5.87 13.70
N VAL A 78 12.38 4.70 13.14
CA VAL A 78 11.07 4.27 12.68
C VAL A 78 10.72 2.94 13.32
N ILE A 79 9.51 2.86 13.88
CA ILE A 79 8.97 1.65 14.50
C ILE A 79 7.66 1.30 13.79
N ILE A 80 7.51 0.03 13.45
CA ILE A 80 6.26 -0.53 12.95
C ILE A 80 5.54 -1.22 14.12
N ASP A 81 4.37 -0.74 14.46
CA ASP A 81 3.54 -1.30 15.54
C ASP A 81 2.32 -1.97 14.91
N ASP A 82 2.38 -3.30 14.82
CA ASP A 82 1.28 -4.10 14.28
C ASP A 82 0.39 -4.62 15.40
N ARG A 83 -0.92 -4.39 15.24
CA ARG A 83 -1.96 -4.87 16.15
C ARG A 83 -3.03 -5.58 15.34
N PRO A 84 -3.90 -6.39 15.99
CA PRO A 84 -5.04 -6.96 15.27
C PRO A 84 -5.87 -5.84 14.61
N GLY A 85 -6.00 -5.92 13.29
CA GLY A 85 -6.79 -4.97 12.53
C GLY A 85 -6.16 -3.61 12.26
N SER A 86 -4.92 -3.35 12.72
CA SER A 86 -4.30 -2.05 12.46
C SER A 86 -2.78 -2.13 12.42
N ARG A 87 -2.19 -1.11 11.86
CA ARG A 87 -0.75 -0.91 11.81
C ARG A 87 -0.45 0.56 12.01
N ARG A 88 0.57 0.86 12.81
CA ARG A 88 1.06 2.22 12.97
C ARG A 88 2.52 2.28 12.61
N LEU A 89 2.90 3.36 11.96
CA LEU A 89 4.30 3.69 11.74
C LEU A 89 4.61 4.91 12.61
N LEU A 90 5.58 4.74 13.52
CA LEU A 90 6.02 5.79 14.44
C LEU A 90 7.39 6.28 14.01
N GLN A 91 7.58 7.58 14.04
CA GLN A 91 8.86 8.21 13.79
C GLN A 91 9.16 9.18 14.92
N GLY A 92 10.31 8.99 15.60
CA GLY A 92 10.65 9.80 16.76
C GLY A 92 9.62 9.69 17.89
N GLY A 93 8.99 8.52 18.05
CA GLY A 93 7.96 8.29 19.05
C GLY A 93 6.58 8.83 18.73
N ARG A 94 6.39 9.40 17.53
CA ARG A 94 5.11 9.96 17.09
C ARG A 94 4.52 9.13 15.96
N THR A 95 3.22 8.84 16.04
CA THR A 95 2.52 8.16 14.96
C THR A 95 2.42 9.10 13.75
N VAL A 96 3.01 8.68 12.61
CA VAL A 96 2.97 9.45 11.38
C VAL A 96 2.07 8.81 10.33
N ILE A 97 1.88 7.50 10.40
CA ILE A 97 0.97 6.77 9.51
C ILE A 97 0.16 5.78 10.34
N GLU A 98 -1.13 5.67 10.06
CA GLU A 98 -2.00 4.68 10.65
C GLU A 98 -2.77 3.97 9.55
N ILE A 99 -2.81 2.64 9.61
CA ILE A 99 -3.53 1.81 8.64
C ILE A 99 -4.52 0.96 9.40
N ILE A 100 -5.78 0.99 8.97
CA ILE A 100 -6.87 0.19 9.53
C ILE A 100 -7.32 -0.80 8.47
N TYR A 101 -7.36 -2.08 8.84
CA TYR A 101 -7.72 -3.18 7.96
C TYR A 101 -9.13 -3.69 8.28
N ASP A 102 -9.88 -4.00 7.25
CA ASP A 102 -11.23 -4.55 7.38
C ASP A 102 -11.38 -5.71 6.38
N PRO A 103 -11.62 -6.97 6.84
CA PRO A 103 -11.90 -7.35 8.24
C PRO A 103 -10.65 -7.52 9.10
N SER A 104 -9.48 -7.75 8.52
CA SER A 104 -8.24 -7.95 9.28
C SER A 104 -7.02 -7.70 8.42
N ARG A 105 -5.85 -7.52 9.05
CA ARG A 105 -4.59 -7.30 8.34
C ARG A 105 -4.19 -8.50 7.49
N GLU A 106 -4.45 -9.71 7.98
CA GLU A 106 -4.12 -10.94 7.25
C GLU A 106 -4.91 -11.05 5.95
N LEU A 107 -6.06 -10.38 5.86
CA LEU A 107 -6.91 -10.38 4.68
C LEU A 107 -6.80 -9.08 3.87
N ALA A 108 -5.69 -8.34 4.02
CA ALA A 108 -5.49 -7.09 3.27
C ALA A 108 -5.58 -7.30 1.75
N TRP A 109 -5.19 -8.48 1.26
CA TRP A 109 -5.26 -8.82 -0.15
C TRP A 109 -6.69 -9.02 -0.66
N ASN A 110 -7.64 -9.35 0.24
CA ASN A 110 -9.06 -9.57 -0.06
C ASN A 110 -9.93 -8.79 0.91
N GLY A 111 -9.70 -7.51 1.02
CA GLY A 111 -10.43 -6.68 1.97
C GLY A 111 -10.22 -5.22 1.70
N LYS A 112 -10.43 -4.42 2.72
CA LYS A 112 -10.27 -2.97 2.67
C LYS A 112 -9.18 -2.53 3.62
N ALA A 113 -8.46 -1.50 3.24
CA ALA A 113 -7.50 -0.84 4.11
C ALA A 113 -7.68 0.67 3.96
N ARG A 114 -7.59 1.38 5.09
CA ARG A 114 -7.58 2.84 5.11
C ARG A 114 -6.28 3.30 5.71
N MET A 115 -5.54 4.09 4.97
CA MET A 115 -4.28 4.65 5.43
C MET A 115 -4.46 6.14 5.68
N LEU A 116 -4.10 6.56 6.88
CA LEU A 116 -4.07 7.96 7.28
C LEU A 116 -2.62 8.40 7.36
N ASN A 117 -2.22 9.33 6.52
CA ASN A 117 -0.91 9.96 6.64
C ASN A 117 -1.07 11.23 7.46
N LEU A 118 -0.66 11.16 8.73
CA LEU A 118 -0.83 12.26 9.67
C LEU A 118 0.21 13.35 9.46
N LEU A 119 1.32 13.02 8.79
CA LEU A 119 2.37 13.98 8.50
C LEU A 119 2.02 14.86 7.31
N LEU A 120 1.45 14.27 6.25
CA LEU A 120 1.13 14.96 5.01
C LEU A 120 -0.38 15.24 4.85
N ASP A 121 -1.17 14.87 5.86
CA ASP A 121 -2.61 15.15 5.96
C ASP A 121 -3.39 14.65 4.73
N TYR A 122 -3.27 13.34 4.44
CA TYR A 122 -4.12 12.72 3.44
C TYR A 122 -4.60 11.34 3.87
N LYS A 123 -5.64 10.87 3.21
CA LYS A 123 -6.25 9.56 3.42
C LYS A 123 -6.23 8.78 2.12
N LEU A 124 -5.91 7.50 2.22
CA LEU A 124 -5.99 6.57 1.09
C LEU A 124 -6.87 5.39 1.50
N SER A 125 -7.92 5.14 0.74
CA SER A 125 -8.77 3.96 0.91
C SER A 125 -8.51 2.99 -0.22
N VAL A 126 -8.21 1.74 0.12
CA VAL A 126 -7.90 0.70 -0.86
C VAL A 126 -8.82 -0.47 -0.63
N GLN A 127 -9.46 -0.94 -1.68
CA GLN A 127 -10.20 -2.20 -1.69
C GLN A 127 -9.47 -3.16 -2.60
N SER A 128 -9.08 -4.31 -2.06
CA SER A 128 -8.26 -5.29 -2.75
C SER A 128 -9.04 -6.58 -3.01
N LYS A 129 -8.73 -7.22 -4.12
CA LYS A 129 -9.29 -8.51 -4.48
C LYS A 129 -8.23 -9.33 -5.20
N VAL A 130 -8.03 -10.57 -4.75
CA VAL A 130 -7.18 -11.54 -5.46
C VAL A 130 -8.01 -12.19 -6.55
N LEU A 131 -7.52 -12.12 -7.78
CA LEU A 131 -8.15 -12.76 -8.93
C LEU A 131 -7.59 -14.16 -9.11
N PRO A 132 -8.44 -15.12 -9.53
CA PRO A 132 -8.02 -16.50 -9.78
C PRO A 132 -7.04 -16.62 -10.93
#